data_4e78243286f6d4c8ae236b7c42a9ac47
#
_entry.id   4e78243286f6d4c8ae236b7c42a9ac47
#
_cell.length_a   1.000
_cell.length_b   1.000
_cell.length_c   1.000
_cell.angle_alpha   90.00
_cell.angle_beta   90.00
_cell.angle_gamma   90.00
#
_symmetry.space_group_name_H-M   'P 1'
#
loop_
_entity.id
_entity.type
_entity.pdbx_description
1 polymer ?
#
loop_
_entity_poly.entity_id
_entity_poly.type
_entity_poly.pdbx_seq_one_letter_code
_entity_poly.pdbx_strand_id
1 'polypeptide(L)'
;MAVDVDEAWTVPPGTQTFTIERSLPTQIERLTIVGAEGGWELVDLIVGQRRLLPEGPILVRGAGGQVKLQPHFGIDKSNPLEMVVRNPGSEDMHLVVSTRSRALTS
;
A
#
# COMPACT_ATOMS: atom_id res chain seq x y z
N MET A 1 8.48 2.34 -19.67
CA MET A 1 7.77 1.05 -19.58
C MET A 1 7.17 0.90 -18.19
N ALA A 2 5.91 0.52 -18.13
CA ALA A 2 5.26 0.22 -16.85
C ALA A 2 5.65 -1.18 -16.37
N VAL A 3 5.84 -1.32 -15.06
CA VAL A 3 6.23 -2.57 -14.43
C VAL A 3 5.21 -2.89 -13.33
N ASP A 4 4.75 -4.14 -13.32
CA ASP A 4 3.86 -4.65 -12.28
C ASP A 4 4.67 -5.49 -11.30
N VAL A 5 4.54 -5.18 -10.01
CA VAL A 5 5.22 -5.91 -8.93
C VAL A 5 4.19 -6.29 -7.88
N ASP A 6 4.20 -7.56 -7.48
CA ASP A 6 3.35 -8.08 -6.40
C ASP A 6 4.22 -8.44 -5.20
N GLU A 7 3.79 -8.00 -4.02
CA GLU A 7 4.46 -8.32 -2.76
C GLU A 7 3.45 -8.93 -1.79
N ALA A 8 3.85 -10.01 -1.13
CA ALA A 8 3.03 -10.64 -0.10
C ALA A 8 3.50 -10.17 1.28
N TRP A 9 2.57 -9.70 2.09
CA TRP A 9 2.88 -9.20 3.43
C TRP A 9 2.11 -9.98 4.48
N THR A 10 2.78 -10.26 5.60
CA THR A 10 2.14 -10.80 6.79
C THR A 10 1.98 -9.66 7.79
N VAL A 11 0.75 -9.43 8.21
CA VAL A 11 0.41 -8.33 9.14
C VAL A 11 0.02 -8.92 10.47
N PRO A 12 0.87 -8.82 11.49
CA PRO A 12 0.50 -9.27 12.84
C PRO A 12 -0.59 -8.39 13.42
N PRO A 13 -1.26 -8.86 14.49
CA PRO A 13 -2.28 -8.04 15.17
C PRO A 13 -1.76 -6.67 15.57
N GLY A 14 -2.60 -5.66 15.44
CA GLY A 14 -2.26 -4.28 15.73
C GLY A 14 -2.02 -3.45 14.48
N THR A 15 -1.35 -2.32 14.64
CA THR A 15 -1.06 -1.38 13.56
C THR A 15 0.39 -1.53 13.12
N GLN A 16 0.61 -1.70 11.83
CA GLN A 16 1.93 -1.88 11.24
C GLN A 16 2.13 -0.89 10.10
N THR A 17 3.37 -0.46 9.93
CA THR A 17 3.75 0.40 8.81
C THR A 17 4.65 -0.40 7.86
N PHE A 18 4.27 -0.44 6.59
CA PHE A 18 5.03 -1.09 5.54
C PHE A 18 5.56 -0.03 4.57
N THR A 19 6.81 -0.20 4.15
CA THR A 19 7.48 0.78 3.31
C THR A 19 7.79 0.18 1.95
N ILE A 20 7.40 0.90 0.89
CA ILE A 20 7.78 0.56 -0.49
C ILE A 20 8.81 1.57 -0.93
N GLU A 21 10.02 1.08 -1.20
CA GLU A 21 11.16 1.91 -1.59
C GLU A 21 11.56 1.64 -3.04
N ARG A 22 12.07 2.68 -3.68
CA ARG A 22 12.69 2.57 -5.01
C ARG A 22 13.97 3.41 -5.02
N SER A 23 15.04 2.83 -5.54
CA SER A 23 16.34 3.52 -5.60
C SER A 23 16.36 4.62 -6.64
N LEU A 24 15.54 4.53 -7.67
CA LEU A 24 15.40 5.53 -8.72
C LEU A 24 14.02 6.17 -8.65
N PRO A 25 13.88 7.43 -9.07
CA PRO A 25 12.58 8.06 -9.13
C PRO A 25 11.58 7.24 -9.94
N THR A 26 10.44 6.94 -9.34
CA THR A 26 9.44 6.05 -9.91
C THR A 26 8.05 6.64 -9.66
N GLN A 27 7.21 6.63 -10.67
CA GLN A 27 5.81 7.02 -10.52
C GLN A 27 4.95 5.77 -10.29
N ILE A 28 4.18 5.78 -9.23
CA ILE A 28 3.21 4.73 -8.95
C ILE A 28 1.89 5.13 -9.61
N GLU A 29 1.45 4.33 -10.58
CA GLU A 29 0.25 4.60 -11.36
C GLU A 29 -0.97 3.87 -10.79
N ARG A 30 -0.76 2.70 -10.19
CA ARG A 30 -1.82 1.89 -9.61
C ARG A 30 -1.30 1.18 -8.38
N LEU A 31 -2.11 1.16 -7.35
CA LEU A 31 -1.83 0.43 -6.12
C LEU A 31 -3.07 -0.39 -5.78
N THR A 32 -2.92 -1.70 -5.66
CA THR A 32 -4.01 -2.60 -5.29
C THR A 32 -3.58 -3.42 -4.08
N ILE A 33 -4.43 -3.47 -3.07
CA ILE A 33 -4.17 -4.25 -1.85
C ILE A 33 -5.33 -5.24 -1.71
N VAL A 34 -4.99 -6.53 -1.66
CA VAL A 34 -5.97 -7.61 -1.51
C VAL A 34 -5.67 -8.36 -0.24
N GLY A 35 -6.67 -8.50 0.64
CA GLY A 35 -6.55 -9.28 1.86
C GLY A 35 -7.20 -10.64 1.68
N ALA A 36 -6.50 -11.72 2.07
CA ALA A 36 -7.06 -13.07 2.06
C ALA A 36 -8.19 -13.17 3.08
N GLU A 37 -8.02 -12.50 4.22
CA GLU A 37 -9.01 -12.42 5.30
C GLU A 37 -9.69 -11.06 5.26
N GLY A 38 -10.90 -10.97 5.79
CA GLY A 38 -11.60 -9.70 5.90
C GLY A 38 -11.31 -8.99 7.22
N GLY A 39 -11.85 -7.77 7.35
CA GLY A 39 -11.81 -7.04 8.61
C GLY A 39 -10.50 -6.30 8.87
N TRP A 40 -9.82 -5.85 7.84
CA TRP A 40 -8.61 -5.04 8.00
C TRP A 40 -8.87 -3.59 7.57
N GLU A 41 -7.95 -2.71 7.97
CA GLU A 41 -8.10 -1.28 7.74
C GLU A 41 -6.81 -0.70 7.15
N LEU A 42 -6.94 0.03 6.05
CA LEU A 42 -5.86 0.87 5.55
C LEU A 42 -5.97 2.21 6.26
N VAL A 43 -5.11 2.43 7.26
CA VAL A 43 -5.20 3.58 8.14
C VAL A 43 -4.68 4.84 7.47
N ASP A 44 -3.55 4.72 6.76
CA ASP A 44 -2.95 5.85 6.09
C ASP A 44 -2.05 5.40 4.94
N LEU A 45 -1.79 6.33 4.04
CA LEU A 45 -0.93 6.14 2.90
C LEU A 45 -0.15 7.45 2.72
N ILE A 46 1.17 7.40 2.92
CA ILE A 46 1.99 8.60 3.06
C ILE A 46 3.20 8.53 2.12
N VAL A 47 3.45 9.62 1.40
CA VAL A 47 4.69 9.80 0.64
C VAL A 47 5.34 11.09 1.11
N GLY A 48 6.49 10.98 1.76
CA GLY A 48 7.12 12.12 2.40
C GLY A 48 6.23 12.66 3.51
N GLN A 49 5.75 13.89 3.35
CA GLN A 49 4.83 14.52 4.30
C GLN A 49 3.40 14.59 3.75
N ARG A 50 3.17 13.97 2.59
CA ARG A 50 1.89 14.06 1.90
C ARG A 50 1.05 12.82 2.20
N ARG A 51 -0.15 13.02 2.72
CA ARG A 51 -1.12 11.96 2.92
C ARG A 51 -1.97 11.77 1.67
N LEU A 52 -2.15 10.51 1.27
CA LEU A 52 -2.87 10.16 0.04
C LEU A 52 -4.30 9.68 0.30
N LEU A 53 -4.73 9.61 1.55
CA LEU A 53 -6.10 9.26 1.91
C LEU A 53 -6.80 10.48 2.50
N PRO A 54 -7.32 11.40 1.67
CA PRO A 54 -7.90 12.64 2.17
C PRO A 54 -9.18 12.45 2.98
N GLU A 55 -9.88 11.35 2.75
CA GLU A 55 -11.12 11.02 3.46
C GLU A 55 -10.90 10.13 4.68
N GLY A 56 -9.63 9.84 5.00
CA GLY A 56 -9.28 9.04 6.16
C GLY A 56 -9.20 7.54 5.88
N PRO A 57 -9.23 6.73 6.94
CA PRO A 57 -9.02 5.28 6.82
C PRO A 57 -10.07 4.57 5.97
N ILE A 58 -9.64 3.50 5.31
CA ILE A 58 -10.52 2.64 4.51
C ILE A 58 -10.65 1.29 5.22
N LEU A 59 -11.87 0.94 5.60
CA LEU A 59 -12.16 -0.33 6.25
C LEU A 59 -12.59 -1.36 5.21
N VAL A 60 -11.90 -2.50 5.19
CA VAL A 60 -12.19 -3.62 4.29
C VAL A 60 -12.81 -4.75 5.10
N ARG A 61 -14.08 -5.09 4.84
CA ARG A 61 -14.85 -6.00 5.68
C ARG A 61 -14.89 -7.44 5.22
N GLY A 62 -14.86 -7.68 3.93
CA GLY A 62 -15.02 -9.03 3.39
C GLY A 62 -13.72 -9.73 3.10
N ALA A 63 -13.70 -11.06 3.23
CA ALA A 63 -12.58 -11.87 2.77
C ALA A 63 -12.40 -11.68 1.26
N GLY A 64 -11.13 -11.56 0.83
CA GLY A 64 -10.81 -11.25 -0.57
C GLY A 64 -11.11 -9.82 -0.96
N GLY A 65 -11.49 -8.95 -0.01
CA GLY A 65 -11.75 -7.55 -0.27
C GLY A 65 -10.49 -6.82 -0.72
N GLN A 66 -10.66 -5.82 -1.58
CA GLN A 66 -9.53 -5.10 -2.13
C GLN A 66 -9.70 -3.60 -2.04
N VAL A 67 -8.56 -2.92 -1.94
CA VAL A 67 -8.46 -1.47 -2.10
C VAL A 67 -7.70 -1.21 -3.39
N LYS A 68 -8.28 -0.41 -4.28
CA LYS A 68 -7.66 -0.11 -5.56
C LYS A 68 -7.58 1.41 -5.71
N LEU A 69 -6.35 1.89 -5.86
CA LEU A 69 -6.07 3.31 -5.95
C LEU A 69 -5.29 3.61 -7.23
N GLN A 70 -5.54 4.78 -7.81
CA GLN A 70 -4.81 5.27 -8.98
C GLN A 70 -4.20 6.64 -8.63
N PRO A 71 -3.23 6.65 -7.72
CA PRO A 71 -2.78 7.90 -7.10
C PRO A 71 -1.88 8.78 -7.96
N HIS A 72 -1.20 8.23 -8.96
CA HIS A 72 -0.25 8.96 -9.80
C HIS A 72 0.73 9.83 -9.00
N PHE A 73 1.44 9.21 -8.07
CA PHE A 73 2.43 9.90 -7.26
C PHE A 73 3.84 9.34 -7.50
N GLY A 74 4.84 10.19 -7.28
CA GLY A 74 6.24 9.78 -7.41
C GLY A 74 6.84 9.39 -6.08
N ILE A 75 7.67 8.34 -6.09
CA ILE A 75 8.49 7.95 -4.96
C ILE A 75 9.95 7.90 -5.40
N ASP A 76 10.86 8.05 -4.44
CA ASP A 76 12.28 7.92 -4.67
C ASP A 76 12.96 7.46 -3.39
N LYS A 77 14.29 7.43 -3.40
CA LYS A 77 15.07 6.98 -2.26
C LYS A 77 14.81 7.81 -1.00
N SER A 78 14.52 9.11 -1.16
CA SER A 78 14.30 10.02 -0.04
C SER A 78 12.84 10.08 0.41
N ASN A 79 11.92 9.68 -0.47
CA ASN A 79 10.48 9.76 -0.22
C ASN A 79 9.81 8.43 -0.58
N PRO A 80 9.95 7.40 0.27
CA PRO A 80 9.29 6.13 0.03
C PRO A 80 7.78 6.23 0.28
N LEU A 81 7.06 5.24 -0.20
CA LEU A 81 5.64 5.09 0.14
C LEU A 81 5.54 4.34 1.46
N GLU A 82 4.84 4.92 2.41
CA GLU A 82 4.54 4.27 3.68
C GLU A 82 3.05 3.94 3.74
N MET A 83 2.75 2.70 4.07
CA MET A 83 1.37 2.21 4.22
C MET A 83 1.16 1.78 5.65
N VAL A 84 0.17 2.38 6.30
CA VAL A 84 -0.19 2.03 7.68
C VAL A 84 -1.44 1.17 7.63
N VAL A 85 -1.31 -0.08 8.10
CA VAL A 85 -2.38 -1.07 8.05
C VAL A 85 -2.68 -1.57 9.45
N ARG A 86 -3.96 -1.72 9.78
CA ARG A 86 -4.39 -2.25 11.06
C ARG A 86 -5.04 -3.61 10.88
N ASN A 87 -4.54 -4.59 11.63
CA ASN A 87 -5.15 -5.91 11.78
C ASN A 87 -5.86 -5.94 13.14
N PRO A 88 -7.19 -5.86 13.18
CA PRO A 88 -7.93 -5.87 14.44
C PRO A 88 -8.13 -7.26 15.05
N GLY A 89 -7.73 -8.31 14.33
CA GLY A 89 -7.88 -9.69 14.78
C GLY A 89 -6.80 -10.10 15.78
N SER A 90 -6.85 -11.37 16.17
CA SER A 90 -5.88 -11.95 17.11
C SER A 90 -4.82 -12.82 16.42
N GLU A 91 -4.95 -13.01 15.12
CA GLU A 91 -4.01 -13.82 14.33
C GLU A 91 -3.42 -13.00 13.20
N ASP A 92 -2.31 -13.49 12.63
CA ASP A 92 -1.67 -12.84 11.49
C ASP A 92 -2.62 -12.80 10.29
N MET A 93 -2.53 -11.72 9.55
CA MET A 93 -3.33 -11.50 8.35
C MET A 93 -2.38 -11.42 7.16
N HIS A 94 -2.87 -11.82 5.98
CA HIS A 94 -2.05 -11.86 4.77
C HIS A 94 -2.60 -10.91 3.72
N LEU A 95 -1.73 -10.04 3.22
CA LEU A 95 -2.06 -9.08 2.17
C LEU A 95 -1.16 -9.32 0.95
N VAL A 96 -1.72 -9.09 -0.22
CA VAL A 96 -0.94 -8.98 -1.45
C VAL A 96 -1.05 -7.55 -1.94
N VAL A 97 0.10 -6.90 -2.08
CA VAL A 97 0.18 -5.51 -2.54
C VAL A 97 0.75 -5.51 -3.95
N SER A 98 -0.05 -5.05 -4.90
CA SER A 98 0.32 -5.00 -6.31
C SER A 98 0.49 -3.55 -6.71
N THR A 99 1.63 -3.23 -7.31
CA THR A 99 1.92 -1.89 -7.81
C THR A 99 2.18 -1.93 -9.29
N ARG A 100 1.64 -0.96 -10.00
CA ARG A 100 2.04 -0.67 -11.37
C ARG A 100 2.80 0.64 -11.38
N SER A 101 4.04 0.60 -11.84
CA SER A 101 4.93 1.75 -11.75
C SER A 101 5.68 1.99 -13.05
N ARG A 102 6.18 3.21 -13.18
CA ARG A 102 6.98 3.63 -14.34
C ARG A 102 8.17 4.45 -13.85
N ALA A 103 9.36 4.12 -14.36
CA ALA A 103 10.55 4.91 -14.05
C ALA A 103 10.41 6.32 -14.62
N LEU A 104 10.76 7.33 -13.83
CA LEU A 104 10.71 8.74 -14.24
C LEU A 104 12.01 9.22 -14.85
N THR A 105 13.08 8.42 -14.74
CA THR A 105 14.36 8.76 -15.32
C THR A 105 14.44 8.32 -16.78
N SER A 106 14.96 9.16 -17.59
CA SER A 106 15.23 8.83 -18.98
C SER A 106 16.59 8.13 -19.12
#